data_5b2deb1b0e0c7070a4c4e42d2bfd15c3
#
_entry.id   5b2deb1b0e0c7070a4c4e42d2bfd15c3
#
_cell.length_a   1.000
_cell.length_b   1.000
_cell.length_c   1.000
_cell.angle_alpha   90.00
_cell.angle_beta   90.00
_cell.angle_gamma   90.00
#
_symmetry.space_group_name_H-M   'P 1'
#
loop_
_entity.id
_entity.type
_entity.pdbx_description
1 polymer ?
#
loop_
_entity_poly.entity_id
_entity_poly.type
_entity_poly.pdbx_seq_one_letter_code
_entity_poly.pdbx_strand_id
1 'polypeptide(L)'
;MCIRDSIEIGTYCGKSTIYLGFGANENNEVVFTIDHHSGSEEHQLKEEYFDPEVYDVHENRVNTFPLFLKNIQKYNLDNIIPIVSSSRAVAKSWNTSAGMIFIDGGHSLESAFNDYNCWSKYVKKNGALVIHDIYEDPSEGGQAPYEIYKEALKNDFIEYDRVDTIVCLKRI
;
A
#
# COMPACT_ATOMS: atom_id res chain seq x y z
N MET A 1 14.20 -2.12 21.25
CA MET A 1 12.78 -2.03 20.85
C MET A 1 12.70 -2.45 19.39
N CYS A 2 12.16 -3.62 19.09
CA CYS A 2 11.95 -4.01 17.68
C CYS A 2 10.71 -3.27 17.20
N ILE A 3 10.89 -2.23 16.40
CA ILE A 3 9.79 -1.61 15.67
C ILE A 3 9.36 -2.63 14.62
N ARG A 4 8.17 -3.16 14.79
CA ARG A 4 7.57 -4.15 13.88
C ARG A 4 6.37 -3.59 13.15
N ASP A 5 6.04 -2.30 13.42
CA ASP A 5 4.91 -1.63 12.80
C ASP A 5 4.94 -1.76 11.29
N SER A 6 3.77 -1.85 10.71
CA SER A 6 3.58 -1.98 9.28
C SER A 6 3.11 -0.65 8.69
N ILE A 7 3.53 -0.40 7.45
CA ILE A 7 3.07 0.73 6.64
C ILE A 7 2.42 0.19 5.38
N GLU A 8 1.23 0.63 5.07
CA GLU A 8 0.52 0.34 3.83
C GLU A 8 0.43 1.61 2.99
N ILE A 9 0.79 1.51 1.72
CA ILE A 9 0.66 2.56 0.72
C ILE A 9 -0.38 2.14 -0.30
N GLY A 10 -1.48 2.91 -0.39
CA GLY A 10 -2.67 2.50 -1.12
C GLY A 10 -3.60 1.65 -0.24
N THR A 11 -4.69 2.23 0.16
CA THR A 11 -5.61 1.64 1.14
C THR A 11 -6.96 1.33 0.50
N TYR A 12 -7.38 2.18 -0.43
CA TYR A 12 -8.70 2.14 -1.05
C TYR A 12 -9.82 2.00 -0.02
N CYS A 13 -10.58 0.90 -0.05
CA CYS A 13 -11.66 0.62 0.91
C CYS A 13 -11.24 -0.27 2.09
N GLY A 14 -9.93 -0.54 2.26
CA GLY A 14 -9.36 -1.20 3.44
C GLY A 14 -9.37 -2.72 3.42
N LYS A 15 -9.45 -3.37 2.26
CA LYS A 15 -9.44 -4.84 2.17
C LYS A 15 -8.13 -5.42 2.72
N SER A 16 -6.99 -5.01 2.17
CA SER A 16 -5.65 -5.38 2.64
C SER A 16 -5.39 -4.91 4.07
N THR A 17 -5.79 -3.67 4.40
CA THR A 17 -5.66 -3.07 5.73
C THR A 17 -6.25 -3.96 6.83
N ILE A 18 -7.41 -4.58 6.60
CA ILE A 18 -8.06 -5.45 7.58
C ILE A 18 -7.19 -6.67 7.88
N TYR A 19 -6.62 -7.32 6.86
CA TYR A 19 -5.74 -8.48 7.06
C TYR A 19 -4.43 -8.08 7.75
N LEU A 20 -3.85 -6.95 7.35
CA LEU A 20 -2.67 -6.39 8.00
C LEU A 20 -2.95 -6.04 9.46
N GLY A 21 -4.12 -5.44 9.74
CA GLY A 21 -4.55 -5.10 11.09
C GLY A 21 -4.69 -6.31 11.99
N PHE A 22 -5.29 -7.40 11.52
CA PHE A 22 -5.35 -8.65 12.29
C PHE A 22 -3.96 -9.22 12.56
N GLY A 23 -3.09 -9.29 11.53
CA GLY A 23 -1.72 -9.81 11.72
C GLY A 23 -0.88 -8.97 12.67
N ALA A 24 -0.99 -7.65 12.62
CA ALA A 24 -0.28 -6.74 13.52
C ALA A 24 -0.82 -6.85 14.96
N ASN A 25 -2.12 -7.01 15.14
CA ASN A 25 -2.75 -7.10 16.45
C ASN A 25 -2.28 -8.33 17.26
N GLU A 26 -1.97 -9.44 16.61
CA GLU A 26 -1.40 -10.63 17.26
C GLU A 26 -0.07 -10.35 17.98
N ASN A 27 0.63 -9.30 17.57
CA ASN A 27 1.93 -8.89 18.11
C ASN A 27 1.88 -7.58 18.90
N ASN A 28 0.69 -7.02 19.16
CA ASN A 28 0.49 -5.68 19.72
C ASN A 28 1.20 -4.58 18.91
N GLU A 29 1.09 -4.65 17.60
CA GLU A 29 1.69 -3.72 16.64
C GLU A 29 0.59 -2.92 15.93
N VAL A 30 0.99 -1.81 15.28
CA VAL A 30 0.08 -0.94 14.55
C VAL A 30 0.34 -0.99 13.04
N VAL A 31 -0.68 -0.65 12.28
CA VAL A 31 -0.61 -0.45 10.84
C VAL A 31 -0.88 1.03 10.55
N PHE A 32 0.11 1.72 9.99
CA PHE A 32 -0.09 3.03 9.38
C PHE A 32 -0.54 2.82 7.95
N THR A 33 -1.73 3.27 7.59
CA THR A 33 -2.24 3.15 6.24
C THR A 33 -2.35 4.54 5.61
N ILE A 34 -1.75 4.70 4.43
CA ILE A 34 -1.56 6.01 3.78
C ILE A 34 -2.26 6.00 2.43
N ASP A 35 -3.27 6.83 2.32
CA ASP A 35 -4.02 7.03 1.08
C ASP A 35 -4.63 8.44 1.06
N HIS A 36 -4.73 9.04 -0.11
CA HIS A 36 -5.45 10.31 -0.28
C HIS A 36 -6.96 10.11 -0.44
N HIS A 37 -7.42 8.87 -0.60
CA HIS A 37 -8.82 8.46 -0.71
C HIS A 37 -9.62 9.11 -1.84
N SER A 38 -8.93 9.61 -2.87
CA SER A 38 -9.55 10.21 -4.06
C SER A 38 -9.50 9.29 -5.29
N GLY A 39 -9.06 8.04 -5.10
CA GLY A 39 -8.81 7.08 -6.19
C GLY A 39 -7.61 7.45 -7.04
N SER A 40 -6.95 6.45 -7.63
CA SER A 40 -5.92 6.65 -8.67
C SER A 40 -6.56 7.05 -10.01
N GLU A 41 -5.74 7.24 -11.04
CA GLU A 41 -6.20 7.65 -12.37
C GLU A 41 -7.25 6.68 -12.94
N GLU A 42 -7.04 5.39 -12.76
CA GLU A 42 -7.89 4.30 -13.23
C GLU A 42 -9.24 4.17 -12.50
N HIS A 43 -9.41 4.80 -11.34
CA HIS A 43 -10.65 4.81 -10.56
C HIS A 43 -11.57 6.00 -10.90
N GLN A 44 -11.14 6.91 -11.76
CA GLN A 44 -11.89 8.10 -12.08
C GLN A 44 -13.13 7.78 -12.94
N LEU A 45 -14.06 8.72 -13.01
CA LEU A 45 -15.30 8.56 -13.80
C LEU A 45 -14.98 8.21 -15.26
N LYS A 46 -15.55 7.10 -15.74
CA LYS A 46 -15.37 6.50 -17.08
C LYS A 46 -14.08 5.71 -17.29
N GLU A 47 -13.25 5.56 -16.27
CA GLU A 47 -12.09 4.69 -16.31
C GLU A 47 -12.46 3.24 -15.96
N GLU A 48 -11.55 2.31 -16.21
CA GLU A 48 -11.79 0.86 -16.17
C GLU A 48 -12.22 0.36 -14.79
N TYR A 49 -11.63 0.92 -13.72
CA TYR A 49 -11.89 0.51 -12.32
C TYR A 49 -12.79 1.50 -11.57
N PHE A 50 -13.61 2.27 -12.33
CA PHE A 50 -14.58 3.18 -11.70
C PHE A 50 -15.61 2.41 -10.87
N ASP A 51 -15.71 2.75 -9.59
CA ASP A 51 -16.70 2.19 -8.67
C ASP A 51 -17.71 3.27 -8.24
N PRO A 52 -18.99 3.15 -8.63
CA PRO A 52 -20.01 4.10 -8.25
C PRO A 52 -20.33 4.12 -6.75
N GLU A 53 -19.99 3.07 -5.97
CA GLU A 53 -20.26 3.02 -4.53
C GLU A 53 -19.38 3.99 -3.75
N VAL A 54 -18.22 4.35 -4.29
CA VAL A 54 -17.27 5.30 -3.67
C VAL A 54 -17.25 6.66 -4.37
N TYR A 55 -18.16 6.89 -5.31
CA TYR A 55 -18.25 8.16 -6.01
C TYR A 55 -19.21 9.11 -5.31
N ASP A 56 -18.68 10.24 -4.82
CA ASP A 56 -19.48 11.31 -4.24
C ASP A 56 -20.04 12.20 -5.36
N VAL A 57 -21.34 12.05 -5.62
CA VAL A 57 -22.04 12.79 -6.66
C VAL A 57 -22.16 14.30 -6.35
N HIS A 58 -22.14 14.69 -5.08
CA HIS A 58 -22.25 16.09 -4.67
C HIS A 58 -20.93 16.82 -4.86
N GLU A 59 -19.82 16.16 -4.49
CA GLU A 59 -18.47 16.68 -4.63
C GLU A 59 -17.86 16.39 -6.02
N ASN A 60 -18.55 15.56 -6.83
CA ASN A 60 -18.12 15.14 -8.16
C ASN A 60 -16.71 14.52 -8.16
N ARG A 61 -16.46 13.60 -7.21
CA ARG A 61 -15.15 12.93 -7.02
C ARG A 61 -15.28 11.58 -6.36
N VAL A 62 -14.28 10.74 -6.58
CA VAL A 62 -14.09 9.50 -5.79
C VAL A 62 -13.74 9.86 -4.34
N ASN A 63 -14.35 9.16 -3.38
CA ASN A 63 -14.08 9.29 -1.96
C ASN A 63 -14.24 7.92 -1.27
N THR A 64 -13.14 7.20 -1.12
CA THR A 64 -13.13 5.87 -0.52
C THR A 64 -13.11 5.90 1.01
N PHE A 65 -12.79 7.04 1.63
CA PHE A 65 -12.56 7.13 3.08
C PHE A 65 -13.77 6.75 3.96
N PRO A 66 -15.02 7.16 3.64
CA PRO A 66 -16.18 6.75 4.44
C PRO A 66 -16.39 5.23 4.44
N LEU A 67 -16.19 4.57 3.29
CA LEU A 67 -16.33 3.12 3.18
C LEU A 67 -15.17 2.41 3.88
N PHE A 68 -13.96 2.92 3.76
CA PHE A 68 -12.80 2.46 4.52
C PHE A 68 -13.07 2.47 6.03
N LEU A 69 -13.51 3.60 6.60
CA LEU A 69 -13.82 3.72 8.03
C LEU A 69 -14.90 2.71 8.46
N LYS A 70 -15.95 2.57 7.68
CA LYS A 70 -17.01 1.58 7.93
C LYS A 70 -16.45 0.16 7.98
N ASN A 71 -15.55 -0.17 7.07
CA ASN A 71 -14.97 -1.51 6.97
C ASN A 71 -14.06 -1.81 8.16
N ILE A 72 -13.15 -0.92 8.56
CA ILE A 72 -12.28 -1.15 9.73
C ILE A 72 -13.07 -1.20 11.04
N GLN A 73 -14.07 -0.34 11.21
CA GLN A 73 -14.94 -0.33 12.40
C GLN A 73 -15.73 -1.64 12.56
N LYS A 74 -16.16 -2.25 11.45
CA LYS A 74 -16.89 -3.54 11.47
C LYS A 74 -16.09 -4.65 12.17
N TYR A 75 -14.77 -4.59 12.13
CA TYR A 75 -13.87 -5.60 12.70
C TYR A 75 -13.23 -5.18 14.02
N ASN A 76 -13.60 -4.00 14.57
CA ASN A 76 -13.05 -3.44 15.82
C ASN A 76 -11.51 -3.39 15.83
N LEU A 77 -10.91 -2.99 14.71
CA LEU A 77 -9.46 -2.85 14.58
C LEU A 77 -9.04 -1.45 15.03
N ASP A 78 -8.61 -1.32 16.28
CA ASP A 78 -8.14 -0.08 16.91
C ASP A 78 -6.63 0.16 16.72
N ASN A 79 -5.93 -0.81 16.14
CA ASN A 79 -4.51 -0.75 15.81
C ASN A 79 -4.22 -0.24 14.40
N ILE A 80 -5.23 0.25 13.67
CA ILE A 80 -5.07 0.87 12.34
C ILE A 80 -5.06 2.39 12.50
N ILE A 81 -4.02 3.02 11.96
CA ILE A 81 -3.82 4.47 12.02
C ILE A 81 -3.88 5.02 10.59
N PRO A 82 -5.04 5.53 10.13
CA PRO A 82 -5.15 6.09 8.80
C PRO A 82 -4.49 7.48 8.70
N ILE A 83 -3.74 7.68 7.63
CA ILE A 83 -3.13 8.97 7.28
C ILE A 83 -3.69 9.37 5.90
N VAL A 84 -4.61 10.34 5.91
CA VAL A 84 -5.26 10.83 4.69
C VAL A 84 -4.35 11.86 4.02
N SER A 85 -3.51 11.38 3.11
CA SER A 85 -2.55 12.22 2.35
C SER A 85 -1.93 11.42 1.21
N SER A 86 -1.22 12.11 0.31
CA SER A 86 -0.36 11.40 -0.65
C SER A 86 0.84 10.77 0.07
N SER A 87 1.23 9.56 -0.33
CA SER A 87 2.38 8.83 0.20
C SER A 87 3.67 9.65 0.18
N ARG A 88 3.89 10.38 -0.93
CA ARG A 88 5.03 11.29 -1.11
C ARG A 88 5.06 12.43 -0.10
N ALA A 89 3.90 13.01 0.25
CA ALA A 89 3.84 14.10 1.23
C ALA A 89 4.19 13.59 2.62
N VAL A 90 3.65 12.44 3.02
CA VAL A 90 3.95 11.79 4.31
C VAL A 90 5.42 11.41 4.40
N ALA A 91 5.99 10.81 3.35
CA ALA A 91 7.38 10.36 3.33
C ALA A 91 8.40 11.49 3.57
N LYS A 92 8.08 12.75 3.21
CA LYS A 92 8.95 13.91 3.46
C LYS A 92 9.20 14.18 4.95
N SER A 93 8.24 13.81 5.81
CA SER A 93 8.32 14.02 7.25
C SER A 93 8.46 12.70 8.03
N TRP A 94 8.50 11.57 7.34
CA TRP A 94 8.65 10.27 7.96
C TRP A 94 10.12 10.01 8.31
N ASN A 95 10.40 9.49 9.50
CA ASN A 95 11.77 9.25 9.97
C ASN A 95 11.93 7.95 10.76
N THR A 96 10.93 7.09 10.77
CA THR A 96 10.91 5.85 11.55
C THR A 96 10.97 4.64 10.63
N SER A 97 11.84 3.67 10.94
CA SER A 97 11.88 2.40 10.19
C SER A 97 10.70 1.52 10.55
N ALA A 98 10.18 0.81 9.56
CA ALA A 98 9.07 -0.14 9.69
C ALA A 98 9.56 -1.59 9.58
N GLY A 99 8.83 -2.50 10.21
CA GLY A 99 9.02 -3.94 10.07
C GLY A 99 8.62 -4.46 8.71
N MET A 100 7.53 -3.91 8.17
CA MET A 100 7.00 -4.20 6.86
C MET A 100 6.49 -2.93 6.19
N ILE A 101 6.68 -2.85 4.88
CA ILE A 101 6.04 -1.86 4.02
C ILE A 101 5.33 -2.61 2.89
N PHE A 102 4.03 -2.37 2.74
CA PHE A 102 3.20 -2.91 1.67
C PHE A 102 2.90 -1.81 0.67
N ILE A 103 3.26 -2.02 -0.60
CA ILE A 103 3.01 -1.09 -1.70
C ILE A 103 1.90 -1.67 -2.58
N ASP A 104 0.76 -0.99 -2.58
CA ASP A 104 -0.44 -1.30 -3.33
C ASP A 104 -1.14 0.00 -3.80
N GLY A 105 -0.31 0.94 -4.26
CA GLY A 105 -0.73 2.28 -4.70
C GLY A 105 -1.11 2.33 -6.18
N GLY A 106 -1.02 3.52 -6.78
CA GLY A 106 -1.36 3.72 -8.20
C GLY A 106 -0.41 3.00 -9.16
N HIS A 107 -0.95 2.48 -10.27
CA HIS A 107 -0.26 1.60 -11.21
C HIS A 107 0.44 2.33 -12.36
N SER A 108 0.52 3.67 -12.35
CA SER A 108 1.42 4.36 -13.28
C SER A 108 2.88 4.16 -12.86
N LEU A 109 3.80 4.10 -13.84
CA LEU A 109 5.24 3.98 -13.55
C LEU A 109 5.73 5.09 -12.60
N GLU A 110 5.26 6.30 -12.79
CA GLU A 110 5.64 7.43 -11.93
C GLU A 110 5.18 7.21 -10.50
N SER A 111 3.94 6.78 -10.29
CA SER A 111 3.37 6.52 -8.96
C SER A 111 4.12 5.39 -8.26
N ALA A 112 4.28 4.23 -8.91
CA ALA A 112 4.97 3.08 -8.36
C ALA A 112 6.43 3.39 -7.96
N PHE A 113 7.20 4.07 -8.84
CA PHE A 113 8.57 4.47 -8.50
C PHE A 113 8.64 5.54 -7.42
N ASN A 114 7.68 6.48 -7.36
CA ASN A 114 7.59 7.43 -6.25
C ASN A 114 7.40 6.72 -4.92
N ASP A 115 6.47 5.76 -4.85
CA ASP A 115 6.21 4.99 -3.63
C ASP A 115 7.43 4.16 -3.24
N TYR A 116 7.99 3.40 -4.15
CA TYR A 116 9.21 2.63 -3.90
C TYR A 116 10.37 3.50 -3.40
N ASN A 117 10.72 4.56 -4.12
CA ASN A 117 11.85 5.43 -3.78
C ASN A 117 11.64 6.19 -2.46
N CYS A 118 10.41 6.55 -2.16
CA CYS A 118 10.10 7.24 -0.92
C CYS A 118 10.15 6.32 0.29
N TRP A 119 9.72 5.06 0.14
CA TRP A 119 9.41 4.20 1.27
C TRP A 119 10.35 3.02 1.49
N SER A 120 10.98 2.45 0.44
CA SER A 120 11.88 1.28 0.56
C SER A 120 13.01 1.48 1.57
N LYS A 121 13.53 2.68 1.70
CA LYS A 121 14.59 3.05 2.65
C LYS A 121 14.17 2.90 4.13
N TYR A 122 12.87 2.95 4.42
CA TYR A 122 12.34 2.80 5.77
C TYR A 122 12.08 1.35 6.18
N VAL A 123 12.16 0.40 5.25
CA VAL A 123 12.17 -1.02 5.62
C VAL A 123 13.42 -1.28 6.45
N LYS A 124 13.28 -1.78 7.67
CA LYS A 124 14.43 -2.11 8.52
C LYS A 124 15.22 -3.29 7.96
N LYS A 125 16.48 -3.45 8.39
CA LYS A 125 17.26 -4.66 8.07
C LYS A 125 16.50 -5.92 8.54
N ASN A 126 16.41 -6.92 7.68
CA ASN A 126 15.58 -8.13 7.82
C ASN A 126 14.07 -7.86 7.86
N GLY A 127 13.61 -6.65 7.56
CA GLY A 127 12.20 -6.32 7.37
C GLY A 127 11.71 -6.71 5.98
N ALA A 128 10.41 -6.60 5.78
CA ALA A 128 9.72 -6.97 4.55
C ALA A 128 9.31 -5.75 3.71
N LEU A 129 9.56 -5.82 2.42
CA LEU A 129 8.92 -4.99 1.41
C LEU A 129 7.97 -5.90 0.63
N VAL A 130 6.68 -5.63 0.69
CA VAL A 130 5.65 -6.40 -0.01
C VAL A 130 5.10 -5.55 -1.14
N ILE A 131 5.00 -6.11 -2.33
CA ILE A 131 4.50 -5.42 -3.54
C ILE A 131 3.36 -6.25 -4.13
N HIS A 132 2.23 -5.59 -4.38
CA HIS A 132 1.06 -6.19 -5.02
C HIS A 132 1.10 -6.00 -6.54
N ASP A 133 0.26 -6.76 -7.26
CA ASP A 133 0.06 -6.70 -8.72
C ASP A 133 1.32 -6.93 -9.56
N ILE A 134 2.11 -7.90 -9.15
CA ILE A 134 3.28 -8.34 -9.92
C ILE A 134 2.83 -9.25 -11.07
N TYR A 135 2.81 -8.70 -12.27
CA TYR A 135 2.57 -9.44 -13.52
C TYR A 135 3.85 -9.46 -14.36
N GLU A 136 4.39 -10.63 -14.62
CA GLU A 136 5.61 -10.78 -15.44
C GLU A 136 5.28 -10.65 -16.93
N ASP A 137 4.11 -11.13 -17.33
CA ASP A 137 3.60 -10.99 -18.70
C ASP A 137 2.76 -9.70 -18.82
N PRO A 138 3.15 -8.77 -19.72
CA PRO A 138 2.40 -7.55 -19.96
C PRO A 138 0.95 -7.75 -20.42
N SER A 139 0.61 -8.94 -20.90
CA SER A 139 -0.78 -9.28 -21.29
C SER A 139 -1.69 -9.60 -20.10
N GLU A 140 -1.12 -9.86 -18.92
CA GLU A 140 -1.86 -10.23 -17.72
C GLU A 140 -2.17 -9.03 -16.81
N GLY A 141 -1.39 -7.96 -16.90
CA GLY A 141 -1.61 -6.78 -16.08
C GLY A 141 -0.59 -5.66 -16.22
N GLY A 142 -0.76 -4.62 -15.41
CA GLY A 142 0.10 -3.43 -15.40
C GLY A 142 1.53 -3.76 -14.99
N GLN A 143 2.50 -3.15 -15.65
CA GLN A 143 3.93 -3.48 -15.48
C GLN A 143 4.64 -2.64 -14.41
N ALA A 144 4.02 -1.60 -13.90
CA ALA A 144 4.67 -0.69 -12.97
C ALA A 144 5.11 -1.36 -11.65
N PRO A 145 4.28 -2.20 -10.99
CA PRO A 145 4.70 -2.96 -9.82
C PRO A 145 5.82 -3.95 -10.11
N TYR A 146 5.83 -4.58 -11.30
CA TYR A 146 6.90 -5.49 -11.71
C TYR A 146 8.23 -4.74 -11.93
N GLU A 147 8.21 -3.52 -12.46
CA GLU A 147 9.42 -2.71 -12.61
C GLU A 147 10.05 -2.33 -11.26
N ILE A 148 9.24 -1.92 -10.26
CA ILE A 148 9.78 -1.62 -8.92
C ILE A 148 10.26 -2.88 -8.19
N TYR A 149 9.64 -4.04 -8.41
CA TYR A 149 10.15 -5.32 -7.93
C TYR A 149 11.55 -5.62 -8.50
N LYS A 150 11.73 -5.50 -9.82
CA LYS A 150 13.05 -5.68 -10.47
C LYS A 150 14.08 -4.69 -9.95
N GLU A 151 13.67 -3.46 -9.68
CA GLU A 151 14.57 -2.45 -9.10
C GLU A 151 14.97 -2.79 -7.67
N ALA A 152 14.05 -3.29 -6.87
CA ALA A 152 14.33 -3.72 -5.50
C ALA A 152 15.36 -4.86 -5.47
N LEU A 153 15.28 -5.82 -6.39
CA LEU A 153 16.24 -6.93 -6.49
C LEU A 153 17.67 -6.48 -6.89
N LYS A 154 17.83 -5.33 -7.54
CA LYS A 154 19.15 -4.75 -7.85
C LYS A 154 19.79 -4.05 -6.65
N ASN A 155 18.99 -3.75 -5.63
CA ASN A 155 19.40 -3.02 -4.44
C ASN A 155 19.45 -3.96 -3.21
N ASP A 156 19.03 -3.46 -2.05
CA ASP A 156 19.20 -4.13 -0.75
C ASP A 156 18.11 -5.19 -0.45
N PHE A 157 17.49 -5.80 -1.47
CA PHE A 157 16.38 -6.74 -1.28
C PHE A 157 16.61 -8.07 -2.00
N ILE A 158 16.12 -9.15 -1.40
CA ILE A 158 16.04 -10.48 -2.00
C ILE A 158 14.60 -10.98 -1.93
N GLU A 159 14.15 -11.71 -2.93
CA GLU A 159 12.84 -12.36 -2.87
C GLU A 159 12.85 -13.40 -1.75
N TYR A 160 11.85 -13.33 -0.89
CA TYR A 160 11.69 -14.20 0.26
C TYR A 160 10.52 -15.16 0.07
N ASP A 161 9.40 -14.65 -0.47
CA ASP A 161 8.19 -15.43 -0.70
C ASP A 161 7.32 -14.77 -1.77
N ARG A 162 6.47 -15.57 -2.43
CA ARG A 162 5.52 -15.11 -3.43
C ARG A 162 4.22 -15.89 -3.34
N VAL A 163 3.12 -15.19 -3.34
CA VAL A 163 1.78 -15.77 -3.40
C VAL A 163 1.00 -15.03 -4.48
N ASP A 164 0.71 -15.73 -5.58
CA ASP A 164 0.00 -15.18 -6.72
C ASP A 164 0.70 -13.92 -7.26
N THR A 165 0.03 -12.79 -7.28
CA THR A 165 0.57 -11.50 -7.72
C THR A 165 1.24 -10.68 -6.59
N ILE A 166 1.33 -11.22 -5.38
CA ILE A 166 1.98 -10.58 -4.24
C ILE A 166 3.38 -11.14 -4.05
N VAL A 167 4.38 -10.27 -4.02
CA VAL A 167 5.76 -10.63 -3.74
C VAL A 167 6.22 -10.04 -2.42
N CYS A 168 6.81 -10.85 -1.57
CA CYS A 168 7.47 -10.44 -0.34
C CYS A 168 8.99 -10.44 -0.54
N LEU A 169 9.60 -9.28 -0.38
CA LEU A 169 11.04 -9.08 -0.43
C LEU A 169 11.58 -8.85 0.97
N LYS A 170 12.72 -9.45 1.28
CA LYS A 170 13.42 -9.24 2.55
C LYS A 170 14.60 -8.30 2.34
N ARG A 171 14.73 -7.28 3.20
CA ARG A 171 15.89 -6.39 3.20
C ARG A 171 17.12 -7.09 3.81
N ILE A 172 18.24 -7.09 3.11
CA ILE A 172 19.54 -7.68 3.54
C ILE A 172 20.46 -6.68 4.24
#